data_537415cead6193012aca6b34ad683dca
#
_entry.id   537415cead6193012aca6b34ad683dca
#
_cell.length_a   1.000
_cell.length_b   1.000
_cell.length_c   1.000
_cell.angle_alpha   90.00
_cell.angle_beta   90.00
_cell.angle_gamma   90.00
#
_symmetry.space_group_name_H-M   'P 1'
#
loop_
_entity.id
_entity.type
_entity.pdbx_description
1 polymer ?
#
loop_
_entity_poly.entity_id
_entity_poly.type
_entity_poly.pdbx_seq_one_letter_code
_entity_poly.pdbx_strand_id
1 'polypeptide(L)'
;MKAHSPILQTSESCSPQRQLGKLIVALLYTAFFVITVPQSLRAQGSTESTEKFRQASEAMRQGNLEQAGEGFAEIVKRSPTFAEAYLNLGLVREEQGRHEQAIASFKRALLLKPRLRGANLFLGIAQYRSNQLDAAVVSLRNETAAYPKDATPWMWLGVVELEMGDGDNAVEALDRAVKLAPTDVDILYHRGQAHLFVSKDSYARMFRADPKSWRVRQILAEANADAERHTDAIAEYEAAIQLAPHEPRLHEELGTEYRSIGKMQEAEEAFRKELEIDPDNVVAQYKLGVLLTEKGNAAQGKQMIEVAMKLRPGLRHADYNLGRAEMLLGNDQAALEDFERATKADSDQDVLEQAWYQLGTVLRRMHRTQEAQQAFAMFQKFKDAELEGSQKKMKQFQQKKDSDTVAPEGIEAPPPNQ
;
A
#
# COMPACT_ATOMS: atom_id res chain seq x y z
N MET A 1 -26.46 -13.07 25.07
CA MET A 1 -25.03 -12.80 25.06
C MET A 1 -24.72 -12.06 23.77
N LYS A 2 -24.29 -10.78 23.86
CA LYS A 2 -24.00 -9.93 22.69
C LYS A 2 -22.59 -10.28 22.20
N ALA A 3 -22.48 -10.86 21.02
CA ALA A 3 -21.21 -11.09 20.34
C ALA A 3 -20.67 -9.74 19.87
N HIS A 4 -19.58 -9.28 20.45
CA HIS A 4 -18.82 -8.16 19.95
C HIS A 4 -17.94 -8.64 18.78
N SER A 5 -18.22 -8.15 17.60
CA SER A 5 -17.41 -8.34 16.40
C SER A 5 -16.13 -7.49 16.53
N PRO A 6 -14.91 -8.05 16.44
CA PRO A 6 -13.67 -7.31 16.64
C PRO A 6 -13.21 -6.48 15.41
N ILE A 7 -13.95 -6.51 14.31
CA ILE A 7 -13.50 -5.88 13.03
C ILE A 7 -13.88 -4.39 12.90
N LEU A 8 -14.64 -3.82 13.86
CA LEU A 8 -15.15 -2.44 13.78
C LEU A 8 -14.82 -1.60 15.01
N GLN A 9 -13.57 -1.59 15.47
CA GLN A 9 -13.11 -0.49 16.30
C GLN A 9 -12.37 0.52 15.43
N THR A 10 -13.13 1.47 14.89
CA THR A 10 -12.59 2.74 14.40
C THR A 10 -12.07 3.52 15.59
N SER A 11 -10.75 3.57 15.74
CA SER A 11 -10.12 4.60 16.57
C SER A 11 -10.42 5.95 15.93
N GLU A 12 -11.29 6.73 16.58
CA GLU A 12 -11.35 8.18 16.39
C GLU A 12 -10.02 8.76 16.89
N SER A 13 -9.04 8.89 16.00
CA SER A 13 -7.83 9.64 16.29
C SER A 13 -7.47 10.46 15.07
N CYS A 14 -7.60 11.78 15.25
CA CYS A 14 -6.91 12.87 14.57
C CYS A 14 -6.56 12.57 13.10
N SER A 15 -7.42 13.01 12.17
CA SER A 15 -7.24 12.75 10.74
C SER A 15 -5.86 13.28 10.25
N PRO A 16 -5.02 12.40 9.66
CA PRO A 16 -3.75 12.79 9.03
C PRO A 16 -3.93 13.77 7.86
N GLN A 17 -5.16 13.94 7.40
CA GLN A 17 -5.59 14.72 6.24
C GLN A 17 -5.26 16.22 6.33
N ARG A 18 -5.19 16.80 7.55
CA ARG A 18 -4.86 18.24 7.71
C ARG A 18 -3.39 18.58 7.49
N GLN A 19 -2.47 17.63 7.66
CA GLN A 19 -1.03 17.89 7.45
C GLN A 19 -0.59 17.58 6.01
N LEU A 20 -1.19 16.57 5.36
CA LEU A 20 -0.87 16.22 3.97
C LEU A 20 -1.26 17.33 2.98
N GLY A 21 -2.39 18.02 3.20
CA GLY A 21 -2.83 19.11 2.35
C GLY A 21 -1.84 20.28 2.26
N LYS A 22 -1.06 20.54 3.30
CA LYS A 22 -0.07 21.64 3.32
C LYS A 22 1.21 21.31 2.55
N LEU A 23 1.66 20.05 2.57
CA LEU A 23 2.88 19.64 1.87
C LEU A 23 2.67 19.48 0.36
N ILE A 24 1.51 18.96 -0.06
CA ILE A 24 1.21 18.70 -1.47
C ILE A 24 1.05 20.01 -2.26
N VAL A 25 0.46 21.03 -1.66
CA VAL A 25 0.35 22.34 -2.31
C VAL A 25 1.71 23.03 -2.47
N ALA A 26 2.61 22.89 -1.50
CA ALA A 26 3.97 23.43 -1.61
C ALA A 26 4.76 22.79 -2.77
N LEU A 27 4.61 21.49 -3.04
CA LEU A 27 5.24 20.79 -4.16
C LEU A 27 4.64 21.16 -5.52
N LEU A 28 3.32 21.38 -5.59
CA LEU A 28 2.65 21.85 -6.81
C LEU A 28 3.07 23.29 -7.21
N TYR A 29 3.45 24.12 -6.22
CA TYR A 29 3.98 25.47 -6.48
C TYR A 29 5.30 25.45 -7.26
N THR A 30 6.19 24.49 -7.00
CA THR A 30 7.50 24.44 -7.68
C THR A 30 7.42 23.98 -9.13
N ALA A 31 6.45 23.13 -9.48
CA ALA A 31 6.28 22.57 -10.81
C ALA A 31 5.43 23.42 -11.77
N PHE A 32 4.52 24.26 -11.24
CA PHE A 32 3.56 25.03 -12.05
C PHE A 32 3.97 26.49 -12.27
N PHE A 33 5.00 26.99 -11.58
CA PHE A 33 5.33 28.42 -11.50
C PHE A 33 6.35 28.92 -12.52
N VAL A 34 6.39 28.38 -13.73
CA VAL A 34 6.88 29.16 -14.87
C VAL A 34 5.67 29.74 -15.61
N ILE A 35 4.93 30.60 -14.94
CA ILE A 35 4.01 31.48 -15.69
C ILE A 35 4.87 32.57 -16.31
N THR A 36 5.34 32.30 -17.51
CA THR A 36 5.80 33.35 -18.42
C THR A 36 4.73 34.41 -18.51
N VAL A 37 5.11 35.67 -18.33
CA VAL A 37 4.19 36.81 -18.53
C VAL A 37 3.41 36.59 -19.84
N PRO A 38 2.08 36.45 -19.80
CA PRO A 38 1.32 36.11 -20.99
C PRO A 38 1.57 37.14 -22.10
N GLN A 39 1.75 36.67 -23.34
CA GLN A 39 1.91 37.59 -24.49
C GLN A 39 0.76 38.59 -24.63
N SER A 40 -0.44 38.24 -24.08
CA SER A 40 -1.59 39.15 -24.01
C SER A 40 -1.35 40.43 -23.18
N LEU A 41 -0.48 40.35 -22.15
CA LEU A 41 -0.12 41.54 -21.37
C LEU A 41 0.74 42.53 -22.15
N ARG A 42 1.50 42.06 -23.15
CA ARG A 42 2.29 42.94 -24.04
C ARG A 42 1.42 43.77 -24.98
N ALA A 43 0.17 43.38 -25.19
CA ALA A 43 -0.74 44.05 -26.14
C ALA A 43 -1.80 44.96 -25.50
N GLN A 44 -2.08 44.84 -24.19
CA GLN A 44 -3.22 45.56 -23.54
C GLN A 44 -2.88 46.17 -22.17
N GLY A 45 -1.72 45.91 -21.55
CA GLY A 45 -1.37 46.39 -20.23
C GLY A 45 -0.30 47.46 -20.27
N SER A 46 -0.45 48.52 -19.47
CA SER A 46 0.64 49.41 -19.20
C SER A 46 1.85 48.64 -18.66
N THR A 47 3.05 49.06 -18.98
CA THR A 47 4.31 48.49 -18.42
C THR A 47 4.21 48.33 -16.88
N GLU A 48 3.47 49.18 -16.24
CA GLU A 48 3.21 49.20 -14.79
C GLU A 48 2.42 47.94 -14.30
N SER A 49 1.35 47.50 -14.99
CA SER A 49 0.56 46.33 -14.60
C SER A 49 1.38 45.03 -14.73
N THR A 50 2.24 44.95 -15.74
CA THR A 50 3.15 43.82 -15.96
C THR A 50 4.21 43.74 -14.87
N GLU A 51 4.78 44.89 -14.48
CA GLU A 51 5.78 44.94 -13.41
C GLU A 51 5.18 44.60 -12.05
N LYS A 52 3.99 45.12 -11.74
CA LYS A 52 3.26 44.75 -10.51
C LYS A 52 2.92 43.29 -10.44
N PHE A 53 2.51 42.66 -11.56
CA PHE A 53 2.23 41.22 -11.61
C PHE A 53 3.52 40.41 -11.32
N ARG A 54 4.65 40.83 -11.89
CA ARG A 54 5.94 40.21 -11.63
C ARG A 54 6.34 40.32 -10.15
N GLN A 55 6.17 41.50 -9.54
CA GLN A 55 6.48 41.74 -8.12
C GLN A 55 5.59 40.92 -7.19
N ALA A 56 4.27 40.88 -7.43
CA ALA A 56 3.34 40.07 -6.66
C ALA A 56 3.64 38.57 -6.80
N SER A 57 4.01 38.13 -8.00
CA SER A 57 4.41 36.74 -8.24
C SER A 57 5.73 36.38 -7.54
N GLU A 58 6.66 37.33 -7.46
CA GLU A 58 7.92 37.15 -6.73
C GLU A 58 7.68 37.09 -5.21
N ALA A 59 6.86 37.98 -4.66
CA ALA A 59 6.46 37.96 -3.25
C ALA A 59 5.80 36.61 -2.89
N MET A 60 4.95 36.09 -3.78
CA MET A 60 4.33 34.77 -3.61
C MET A 60 5.37 33.64 -3.57
N ARG A 61 6.36 33.64 -4.47
CA ARG A 61 7.44 32.63 -4.46
C ARG A 61 8.30 32.70 -3.20
N GLN A 62 8.48 33.89 -2.63
CA GLN A 62 9.21 34.11 -1.39
C GLN A 62 8.39 33.78 -0.13
N GLY A 63 7.13 33.33 -0.30
CA GLY A 63 6.22 33.03 0.81
C GLY A 63 5.60 34.27 1.47
N ASN A 64 5.84 35.47 0.94
CA ASN A 64 5.22 36.70 1.45
C ASN A 64 3.80 36.84 0.90
N LEU A 65 2.88 36.05 1.51
CA LEU A 65 1.49 35.92 1.07
C LEU A 65 0.69 37.22 1.23
N GLU A 66 1.03 38.06 2.21
CA GLU A 66 0.34 39.34 2.41
C GLU A 66 0.65 40.30 1.28
N GLN A 67 1.91 40.55 1.02
CA GLN A 67 2.35 41.40 -0.08
C GLN A 67 1.88 40.89 -1.44
N ALA A 68 1.91 39.57 -1.66
CA ALA A 68 1.41 38.98 -2.91
C ALA A 68 -0.09 39.22 -3.07
N GLY A 69 -0.87 39.02 -1.98
CA GLY A 69 -2.31 39.23 -1.98
C GLY A 69 -2.72 40.68 -2.25
N GLU A 70 -2.05 41.64 -1.63
CA GLU A 70 -2.24 43.06 -1.90
C GLU A 70 -1.91 43.42 -3.34
N GLY A 71 -0.76 42.93 -3.84
CA GLY A 71 -0.34 43.14 -5.21
C GLY A 71 -1.35 42.63 -6.25
N PHE A 72 -1.80 41.38 -6.12
CA PHE A 72 -2.81 40.84 -7.00
C PHE A 72 -4.17 41.51 -6.84
N ALA A 73 -4.59 41.88 -5.62
CA ALA A 73 -5.81 42.62 -5.38
C ALA A 73 -5.80 44.01 -6.06
N GLU A 74 -4.68 44.72 -6.03
CA GLU A 74 -4.54 45.99 -6.73
C GLU A 74 -4.62 45.78 -8.26
N ILE A 75 -3.99 44.74 -8.78
CA ILE A 75 -4.06 44.42 -10.22
C ILE A 75 -5.47 44.17 -10.67
N VAL A 76 -6.25 43.32 -9.97
CA VAL A 76 -7.65 43.02 -10.36
C VAL A 76 -8.56 44.21 -10.21
N LYS A 77 -8.26 45.16 -9.30
CA LYS A 77 -8.98 46.42 -9.18
C LYS A 77 -8.74 47.34 -10.36
N ARG A 78 -7.48 47.43 -10.85
CA ARG A 78 -7.13 48.28 -12.01
C ARG A 78 -7.43 47.64 -13.34
N SER A 79 -7.34 46.30 -13.42
CA SER A 79 -7.55 45.53 -14.63
C SER A 79 -8.55 44.37 -14.37
N PRO A 80 -9.86 44.65 -14.28
CA PRO A 80 -10.87 43.69 -13.86
C PRO A 80 -11.15 42.55 -14.86
N THR A 81 -10.51 42.58 -16.01
CA THR A 81 -10.58 41.53 -17.06
C THR A 81 -9.37 40.63 -17.09
N PHE A 82 -8.42 40.80 -16.16
CA PHE A 82 -7.19 40.01 -16.13
C PHE A 82 -7.36 38.69 -15.38
N ALA A 83 -7.70 37.62 -16.12
CA ALA A 83 -8.04 36.30 -15.56
C ALA A 83 -6.92 35.68 -14.71
N GLU A 84 -5.66 35.78 -15.18
CA GLU A 84 -4.50 35.22 -14.49
C GLU A 84 -4.23 35.91 -13.15
N ALA A 85 -4.54 37.18 -13.02
CA ALA A 85 -4.42 37.91 -11.75
C ALA A 85 -5.47 37.39 -10.72
N TYR A 86 -6.68 37.10 -11.16
CA TYR A 86 -7.68 36.45 -10.30
C TYR A 86 -7.30 35.04 -9.91
N LEU A 87 -6.69 34.27 -10.82
CA LEU A 87 -6.18 32.93 -10.48
C LEU A 87 -5.14 33.03 -9.37
N ASN A 88 -4.13 33.90 -9.52
CA ASN A 88 -3.08 34.06 -8.52
C ASN A 88 -3.60 34.64 -7.21
N LEU A 89 -4.54 35.57 -7.24
CA LEU A 89 -5.21 36.06 -6.02
C LEU A 89 -5.95 34.93 -5.31
N GLY A 90 -6.60 34.02 -6.05
CA GLY A 90 -7.22 32.83 -5.51
C GLY A 90 -6.22 31.91 -4.83
N LEU A 91 -5.06 31.66 -5.46
CA LEU A 91 -3.99 30.83 -4.88
C LEU A 91 -3.46 31.43 -3.58
N VAL A 92 -3.18 32.72 -3.54
CA VAL A 92 -2.74 33.39 -2.31
C VAL A 92 -3.79 33.30 -1.21
N ARG A 93 -5.07 33.48 -1.52
CA ARG A 93 -6.17 33.36 -0.55
C ARG A 93 -6.31 31.94 -0.03
N GLU A 94 -6.10 30.96 -0.90
CA GLU A 94 -6.12 29.54 -0.51
C GLU A 94 -5.01 29.25 0.51
N GLU A 95 -3.79 29.71 0.25
CA GLU A 95 -2.66 29.56 1.19
C GLU A 95 -2.89 30.29 2.53
N GLN A 96 -3.62 31.41 2.49
CA GLN A 96 -4.02 32.12 3.70
C GLN A 96 -5.17 31.42 4.46
N GLY A 97 -5.68 30.29 3.96
CA GLY A 97 -6.86 29.58 4.53
C GLY A 97 -8.20 30.29 4.27
N ARG A 98 -8.23 31.26 3.35
CA ARG A 98 -9.43 32.04 3.01
C ARG A 98 -10.18 31.38 1.84
N HIS A 99 -10.60 30.13 2.04
CA HIS A 99 -11.12 29.25 0.99
C HIS A 99 -12.31 29.86 0.21
N GLU A 100 -13.28 30.46 0.89
CA GLU A 100 -14.43 31.10 0.22
C GLU A 100 -14.01 32.26 -0.68
N GLN A 101 -13.04 33.06 -0.27
CA GLN A 101 -12.52 34.15 -1.09
C GLN A 101 -11.68 33.63 -2.25
N ALA A 102 -10.97 32.51 -2.07
CA ALA A 102 -10.26 31.81 -3.13
C ALA A 102 -11.23 31.29 -4.20
N ILE A 103 -12.30 30.61 -3.78
CA ILE A 103 -13.40 30.13 -4.65
C ILE A 103 -13.97 31.28 -5.50
N ALA A 104 -14.26 32.44 -4.86
CA ALA A 104 -14.77 33.60 -5.59
C ALA A 104 -13.77 34.10 -6.65
N SER A 105 -12.48 34.10 -6.34
CA SER A 105 -11.43 34.51 -7.26
C SER A 105 -11.28 33.54 -8.43
N PHE A 106 -11.27 32.23 -8.17
CA PHE A 106 -11.18 31.21 -9.23
C PHE A 106 -12.40 31.23 -10.15
N LYS A 107 -13.61 31.37 -9.58
CA LYS A 107 -14.82 31.54 -10.39
C LYS A 107 -14.76 32.77 -11.29
N ARG A 108 -14.22 33.88 -10.79
CA ARG A 108 -14.04 35.08 -11.60
C ARG A 108 -13.02 34.88 -12.70
N ALA A 109 -11.89 34.19 -12.42
CA ALA A 109 -10.89 33.84 -13.43
C ALA A 109 -11.50 32.99 -14.55
N LEU A 110 -12.31 31.97 -14.21
CA LEU A 110 -12.99 31.10 -15.15
C LEU A 110 -14.10 31.81 -15.96
N LEU A 111 -14.78 32.77 -15.36
CA LEU A 111 -15.76 33.61 -16.09
C LEU A 111 -15.07 34.42 -17.19
N LEU A 112 -13.84 34.91 -16.93
CA LEU A 112 -13.06 35.69 -17.89
C LEU A 112 -12.37 34.80 -18.93
N LYS A 113 -11.88 33.63 -18.49
CA LYS A 113 -11.17 32.67 -19.34
C LYS A 113 -11.57 31.24 -18.99
N PRO A 114 -12.61 30.67 -19.60
CA PRO A 114 -13.20 29.37 -19.22
C PRO A 114 -12.23 28.18 -19.29
N ARG A 115 -11.19 28.28 -20.11
CA ARG A 115 -10.13 27.27 -20.25
C ARG A 115 -8.78 27.75 -19.67
N LEU A 116 -8.82 28.53 -18.59
CA LEU A 116 -7.57 28.91 -17.91
C LEU A 116 -7.03 27.68 -17.17
N ARG A 117 -5.88 27.20 -17.62
CA ARG A 117 -5.24 25.99 -17.06
C ARG A 117 -5.04 26.12 -15.57
N GLY A 118 -5.40 25.08 -14.82
CA GLY A 118 -5.30 25.02 -13.38
C GLY A 118 -6.45 25.72 -12.62
N ALA A 119 -7.25 26.56 -13.29
CA ALA A 119 -8.27 27.33 -12.59
C ALA A 119 -9.40 26.43 -12.04
N ASN A 120 -9.84 25.43 -12.79
CA ASN A 120 -10.81 24.45 -12.30
C ASN A 120 -10.16 23.46 -11.30
N LEU A 121 -8.87 23.13 -11.43
CA LEU A 121 -8.15 22.32 -10.45
C LEU A 121 -8.15 23.00 -9.09
N PHE A 122 -7.66 24.24 -9.01
CA PHE A 122 -7.58 24.98 -7.76
C PHE A 122 -8.95 25.37 -7.20
N LEU A 123 -9.93 25.62 -8.07
CA LEU A 123 -11.32 25.78 -7.65
C LEU A 123 -11.84 24.51 -6.97
N GLY A 124 -11.61 23.34 -7.57
CA GLY A 124 -12.00 22.06 -7.01
C GLY A 124 -11.33 21.76 -5.67
N ILE A 125 -10.02 22.05 -5.54
CA ILE A 125 -9.28 21.91 -4.28
C ILE A 125 -9.85 22.83 -3.19
N ALA A 126 -10.12 24.11 -3.51
CA ALA A 126 -10.68 25.06 -2.55
C ALA A 126 -12.10 24.66 -2.11
N GLN A 127 -12.91 24.16 -3.05
CA GLN A 127 -14.24 23.61 -2.75
C GLN A 127 -14.17 22.36 -1.87
N TYR A 128 -13.24 21.44 -2.13
CA TYR A 128 -12.98 20.27 -1.29
C TYR A 128 -12.63 20.68 0.15
N ARG A 129 -11.71 21.64 0.31
CA ARG A 129 -11.31 22.17 1.63
C ARG A 129 -12.45 22.91 2.36
N SER A 130 -13.40 23.47 1.61
CA SER A 130 -14.63 24.06 2.14
C SER A 130 -15.77 23.04 2.31
N ASN A 131 -15.51 21.75 2.19
CA ASN A 131 -16.49 20.66 2.26
C ASN A 131 -17.64 20.78 1.23
N GLN A 132 -17.38 21.41 0.07
CA GLN A 132 -18.30 21.52 -1.05
C GLN A 132 -18.01 20.40 -2.08
N LEU A 133 -18.15 19.13 -1.66
CA LEU A 133 -17.64 17.96 -2.39
C LEU A 133 -18.24 17.82 -3.79
N ASP A 134 -19.57 17.96 -3.95
CA ASP A 134 -20.24 17.88 -5.26
C ASP A 134 -19.71 18.95 -6.24
N ALA A 135 -19.51 20.18 -5.76
CA ALA A 135 -18.96 21.25 -6.56
C ALA A 135 -17.50 21.00 -6.95
N ALA A 136 -16.71 20.41 -6.03
CA ALA A 136 -15.33 20.05 -6.27
C ALA A 136 -15.21 19.00 -7.39
N VAL A 137 -16.05 17.95 -7.38
CA VAL A 137 -16.11 16.95 -8.46
C VAL A 137 -16.39 17.59 -9.80
N VAL A 138 -17.39 18.50 -9.87
CA VAL A 138 -17.73 19.20 -11.12
C VAL A 138 -16.52 20.01 -11.63
N SER A 139 -15.87 20.76 -10.76
CA SER A 139 -14.70 21.57 -11.15
C SER A 139 -13.55 20.69 -11.62
N LEU A 140 -13.22 19.62 -10.90
CA LEU A 140 -12.14 18.70 -11.25
C LEU A 140 -12.42 17.94 -12.56
N ARG A 141 -13.65 17.51 -12.80
CA ARG A 141 -14.08 16.91 -14.09
C ARG A 141 -13.94 17.90 -15.25
N ASN A 142 -14.22 19.17 -15.04
CA ASN A 142 -13.97 20.20 -16.06
C ASN A 142 -12.49 20.34 -16.38
N GLU A 143 -11.60 20.27 -15.38
CA GLU A 143 -10.16 20.33 -15.61
C GLU A 143 -9.65 19.07 -16.32
N THR A 144 -10.09 17.86 -15.89
CA THR A 144 -9.71 16.60 -16.54
C THR A 144 -10.19 16.54 -18.01
N ALA A 145 -11.35 17.09 -18.30
CA ALA A 145 -11.86 17.19 -19.68
C ALA A 145 -11.07 18.18 -20.54
N ALA A 146 -10.65 19.31 -19.94
CA ALA A 146 -9.85 20.31 -20.66
C ALA A 146 -8.39 19.87 -20.84
N TYR A 147 -7.83 19.15 -19.87
CA TYR A 147 -6.41 18.74 -19.81
C TYR A 147 -6.27 17.23 -19.45
N PRO A 148 -6.72 16.31 -20.33
CA PRO A 148 -6.83 14.89 -20.01
C PRO A 148 -5.49 14.17 -19.82
N LYS A 149 -4.37 14.83 -20.17
CA LYS A 149 -3.02 14.29 -19.99
C LYS A 149 -2.32 14.79 -18.71
N ASP A 150 -2.98 15.59 -17.91
CA ASP A 150 -2.47 16.07 -16.63
C ASP A 150 -2.93 15.11 -15.53
N ALA A 151 -1.98 14.49 -14.82
CA ALA A 151 -2.29 13.49 -13.79
C ALA A 151 -2.92 14.11 -12.54
N THR A 152 -2.53 15.34 -12.18
CA THR A 152 -2.92 15.99 -10.93
C THR A 152 -4.44 16.20 -10.79
N PRO A 153 -5.17 16.69 -11.81
CA PRO A 153 -6.64 16.79 -11.71
C PRO A 153 -7.32 15.43 -11.52
N TRP A 154 -6.82 14.37 -12.17
CA TRP A 154 -7.33 13.02 -11.99
C TRP A 154 -7.10 12.50 -10.56
N MET A 155 -5.92 12.75 -9.99
CA MET A 155 -5.63 12.41 -8.60
C MET A 155 -6.61 13.09 -7.65
N TRP A 156 -6.78 14.42 -7.77
CA TRP A 156 -7.68 15.15 -6.89
C TRP A 156 -9.14 14.75 -7.08
N LEU A 157 -9.55 14.43 -8.31
CA LEU A 157 -10.90 13.90 -8.57
C LEU A 157 -11.11 12.61 -7.77
N GLY A 158 -10.20 11.65 -7.87
CA GLY A 158 -10.31 10.41 -7.12
C GLY A 158 -10.25 10.61 -5.59
N VAL A 159 -9.46 11.56 -5.09
CA VAL A 159 -9.44 11.92 -3.66
C VAL A 159 -10.81 12.42 -3.19
N VAL A 160 -11.44 13.31 -3.94
CA VAL A 160 -12.76 13.85 -3.59
C VAL A 160 -13.85 12.80 -3.70
N GLU A 161 -13.83 11.97 -4.75
CA GLU A 161 -14.79 10.86 -4.93
C GLU A 161 -14.66 9.83 -3.81
N LEU A 162 -13.43 9.54 -3.35
CA LEU A 162 -13.20 8.65 -2.20
C LEU A 162 -13.77 9.25 -0.90
N GLU A 163 -13.61 10.55 -0.67
CA GLU A 163 -14.18 11.23 0.51
C GLU A 163 -15.72 11.24 0.49
N MET A 164 -16.32 11.24 -0.69
CA MET A 164 -17.76 11.08 -0.87
C MET A 164 -18.25 9.64 -0.68
N GLY A 165 -17.34 8.68 -0.53
CA GLY A 165 -17.65 7.25 -0.45
C GLY A 165 -17.93 6.60 -1.81
N ASP A 166 -17.64 7.28 -2.91
CA ASP A 166 -17.76 6.76 -4.27
C ASP A 166 -16.45 6.08 -4.69
N GLY A 167 -16.24 4.89 -4.13
CA GLY A 167 -15.00 4.15 -4.31
C GLY A 167 -14.74 3.73 -5.76
N ASP A 168 -15.78 3.38 -6.50
CA ASP A 168 -15.65 2.90 -7.88
C ASP A 168 -15.14 4.02 -8.81
N ASN A 169 -15.76 5.21 -8.75
CA ASN A 169 -15.31 6.37 -9.49
C ASN A 169 -13.91 6.83 -9.03
N ALA A 170 -13.63 6.78 -7.72
CA ALA A 170 -12.31 7.12 -7.18
C ALA A 170 -11.21 6.20 -7.75
N VAL A 171 -11.44 4.89 -7.84
CA VAL A 171 -10.51 3.94 -8.46
C VAL A 171 -10.30 4.27 -9.93
N GLU A 172 -11.36 4.55 -10.69
CA GLU A 172 -11.25 4.91 -12.12
C GLU A 172 -10.37 6.15 -12.33
N ALA A 173 -10.63 7.21 -11.56
CA ALA A 173 -9.87 8.46 -11.65
C ALA A 173 -8.39 8.24 -11.26
N LEU A 174 -8.11 7.52 -10.16
CA LEU A 174 -6.75 7.26 -9.69
C LEU A 174 -5.98 6.30 -10.61
N ASP A 175 -6.63 5.31 -11.20
CA ASP A 175 -6.03 4.46 -12.24
C ASP A 175 -5.65 5.26 -13.47
N ARG A 176 -6.44 6.28 -13.82
CA ARG A 176 -6.10 7.20 -14.89
C ARG A 176 -4.88 8.05 -14.52
N ALA A 177 -4.81 8.56 -13.28
CA ALA A 177 -3.68 9.33 -12.79
C ALA A 177 -2.38 8.51 -12.81
N VAL A 178 -2.40 7.25 -12.35
CA VAL A 178 -1.23 6.34 -12.36
C VAL A 178 -0.74 6.07 -13.79
N LYS A 179 -1.64 5.90 -14.77
CA LYS A 179 -1.24 5.73 -16.18
C LYS A 179 -0.48 6.93 -16.73
N LEU A 180 -0.74 8.13 -16.20
CA LEU A 180 -0.10 9.36 -16.62
C LEU A 180 1.19 9.64 -15.84
N ALA A 181 1.25 9.24 -14.58
CA ALA A 181 2.41 9.42 -13.70
C ALA A 181 2.65 8.16 -12.83
N PRO A 182 3.24 7.08 -13.40
CA PRO A 182 3.30 5.76 -12.77
C PRO A 182 4.22 5.66 -11.56
N THR A 183 5.10 6.63 -11.34
CA THR A 183 6.06 6.66 -10.22
C THR A 183 5.73 7.73 -9.18
N ASP A 184 4.63 8.45 -9.34
CA ASP A 184 4.19 9.45 -8.37
C ASP A 184 3.67 8.77 -7.11
N VAL A 185 4.35 9.03 -5.99
CA VAL A 185 4.10 8.35 -4.72
C VAL A 185 2.74 8.73 -4.13
N ASP A 186 2.31 9.99 -4.29
CA ASP A 186 1.03 10.47 -3.77
C ASP A 186 -0.14 9.84 -4.55
N ILE A 187 -0.02 9.76 -5.86
CA ILE A 187 -1.02 9.09 -6.71
C ILE A 187 -1.10 7.60 -6.34
N LEU A 188 0.04 6.92 -6.19
CA LEU A 188 0.08 5.51 -5.80
C LEU A 188 -0.53 5.28 -4.42
N TYR A 189 -0.27 6.18 -3.46
CA TYR A 189 -0.86 6.14 -2.13
C TYR A 189 -2.39 6.23 -2.17
N HIS A 190 -2.93 7.27 -2.83
CA HIS A 190 -4.38 7.45 -2.91
C HIS A 190 -5.07 6.32 -3.67
N ARG A 191 -4.42 5.80 -4.73
CA ARG A 191 -4.90 4.61 -5.44
C ARG A 191 -5.01 3.41 -4.51
N GLY A 192 -3.98 3.17 -3.69
CA GLY A 192 -4.02 2.10 -2.68
C GLY A 192 -5.18 2.26 -1.70
N GLN A 193 -5.44 3.47 -1.23
CA GLN A 193 -6.57 3.78 -0.34
C GLN A 193 -7.92 3.51 -1.01
N ALA A 194 -8.08 3.90 -2.28
CA ALA A 194 -9.33 3.67 -3.01
C ALA A 194 -9.61 2.17 -3.21
N HIS A 195 -8.61 1.38 -3.62
CA HIS A 195 -8.76 -0.07 -3.74
C HIS A 195 -9.09 -0.74 -2.40
N LEU A 196 -8.45 -0.29 -1.32
CA LEU A 196 -8.75 -0.80 0.02
C LEU A 196 -10.20 -0.47 0.44
N PHE A 197 -10.68 0.73 0.12
CA PHE A 197 -12.05 1.15 0.39
C PHE A 197 -13.05 0.27 -0.35
N VAL A 198 -12.88 0.07 -1.67
CA VAL A 198 -13.75 -0.78 -2.50
C VAL A 198 -13.74 -2.23 -2.02
N SER A 199 -12.56 -2.75 -1.65
CA SER A 199 -12.44 -4.10 -1.08
C SER A 199 -13.24 -4.24 0.21
N LYS A 200 -13.07 -3.31 1.16
CA LYS A 200 -13.82 -3.31 2.43
C LYS A 200 -15.34 -3.20 2.22
N ASP A 201 -15.79 -2.32 1.33
CA ASP A 201 -17.21 -2.18 1.03
C ASP A 201 -17.78 -3.44 0.38
N SER A 202 -17.03 -4.07 -0.54
CA SER A 202 -17.42 -5.34 -1.17
C SER A 202 -17.60 -6.45 -0.12
N TYR A 203 -16.67 -6.61 0.81
CA TYR A 203 -16.82 -7.54 1.92
C TYR A 203 -18.02 -7.19 2.82
N ALA A 204 -18.21 -5.92 3.16
CA ALA A 204 -19.35 -5.48 3.97
C ALA A 204 -20.69 -5.77 3.28
N ARG A 205 -20.77 -5.61 1.96
CA ARG A 205 -21.96 -5.98 1.16
C ARG A 205 -22.17 -7.49 1.16
N MET A 206 -21.10 -8.27 0.99
CA MET A 206 -21.17 -9.75 1.03
C MET A 206 -21.68 -10.25 2.39
N PHE A 207 -21.15 -9.72 3.50
CA PHE A 207 -21.62 -10.06 4.85
C PHE A 207 -23.09 -9.70 5.08
N ARG A 208 -23.57 -8.60 4.48
CA ARG A 208 -25.00 -8.19 4.58
C ARG A 208 -25.91 -9.03 3.69
N ALA A 209 -25.41 -9.40 2.50
CA ALA A 209 -26.20 -10.17 1.53
C ALA A 209 -26.47 -11.60 1.99
N ASP A 210 -25.44 -12.30 2.46
CA ASP A 210 -25.57 -13.66 3.00
C ASP A 210 -24.50 -13.92 4.07
N PRO A 211 -24.80 -13.61 5.34
CA PRO A 211 -23.86 -13.80 6.46
C PRO A 211 -23.54 -15.27 6.77
N LYS A 212 -24.26 -16.21 6.15
CA LYS A 212 -24.06 -17.66 6.36
C LYS A 212 -23.42 -18.35 5.16
N SER A 213 -23.11 -17.63 4.09
CA SER A 213 -22.51 -18.20 2.89
C SER A 213 -21.13 -18.80 3.20
N TRP A 214 -20.75 -19.80 2.41
CA TRP A 214 -19.41 -20.39 2.52
C TRP A 214 -18.28 -19.37 2.27
N ARG A 215 -18.52 -18.36 1.42
CA ARG A 215 -17.56 -17.27 1.19
C ARG A 215 -17.32 -16.41 2.43
N VAL A 216 -18.37 -16.11 3.20
CA VAL A 216 -18.24 -15.42 4.48
C VAL A 216 -17.43 -16.26 5.46
N ARG A 217 -17.71 -17.58 5.55
CA ARG A 217 -16.93 -18.50 6.37
C ARG A 217 -15.45 -18.53 5.96
N GLN A 218 -15.17 -18.60 4.67
CA GLN A 218 -13.81 -18.54 4.14
C GLN A 218 -13.08 -17.27 4.59
N ILE A 219 -13.66 -16.08 4.38
CA ILE A 219 -13.04 -14.80 4.79
C ILE A 219 -12.82 -14.73 6.31
N LEU A 220 -13.73 -15.28 7.12
CA LEU A 220 -13.54 -15.36 8.57
C LEU A 220 -12.40 -16.31 8.93
N ALA A 221 -12.27 -17.44 8.22
CA ALA A 221 -11.18 -18.37 8.40
C ALA A 221 -9.82 -17.71 8.05
N GLU A 222 -9.72 -17.06 6.89
CA GLU A 222 -8.54 -16.32 6.44
C GLU A 222 -8.15 -15.25 7.49
N ALA A 223 -9.10 -14.44 7.96
CA ALA A 223 -8.85 -13.43 9.00
C ALA A 223 -8.40 -14.02 10.34
N ASN A 224 -8.90 -15.20 10.71
CA ASN A 224 -8.45 -15.92 11.90
C ASN A 224 -7.04 -16.49 11.70
N ALA A 225 -6.73 -17.03 10.52
CA ALA A 225 -5.41 -17.54 10.17
C ALA A 225 -4.36 -16.41 10.21
N ASP A 226 -4.63 -15.25 9.60
CA ASP A 226 -3.77 -14.06 9.64
C ASP A 226 -3.52 -13.54 11.06
N ALA A 227 -4.49 -13.76 11.96
CA ALA A 227 -4.37 -13.41 13.38
C ALA A 227 -3.76 -14.55 14.22
N GLU A 228 -3.21 -15.60 13.60
CA GLU A 228 -2.62 -16.80 14.23
C GLU A 228 -3.63 -17.57 15.14
N ARG A 229 -4.94 -17.35 14.93
CA ARG A 229 -6.01 -18.08 15.62
C ARG A 229 -6.39 -19.34 14.85
N HIS A 230 -5.43 -20.23 14.68
CA HIS A 230 -5.52 -21.41 13.81
C HIS A 230 -6.75 -22.31 14.15
N THR A 231 -7.08 -22.48 15.43
CA THR A 231 -8.27 -23.29 15.83
C THR A 231 -9.57 -22.67 15.37
N ASP A 232 -9.70 -21.34 15.44
CA ASP A 232 -10.87 -20.64 14.96
C ASP A 232 -10.95 -20.66 13.44
N ALA A 233 -9.79 -20.53 12.76
CA ALA A 233 -9.67 -20.67 11.30
C ALA A 233 -10.14 -22.05 10.84
N ILE A 234 -9.70 -23.12 11.48
CA ILE A 234 -10.13 -24.50 11.19
C ILE A 234 -11.65 -24.62 11.27
N ALA A 235 -12.27 -24.14 12.36
CA ALA A 235 -13.72 -24.23 12.54
C ALA A 235 -14.49 -23.50 11.43
N GLU A 236 -14.00 -22.36 10.98
CA GLU A 236 -14.64 -21.60 9.89
C GLU A 236 -14.40 -22.25 8.51
N TYR A 237 -13.22 -22.83 8.24
CA TYR A 237 -12.98 -23.61 7.02
C TYR A 237 -13.84 -24.88 6.97
N GLU A 238 -13.95 -25.62 8.07
CA GLU A 238 -14.84 -26.78 8.16
C GLU A 238 -16.31 -26.40 7.88
N ALA A 239 -16.76 -25.27 8.43
CA ALA A 239 -18.10 -24.76 8.15
C ALA A 239 -18.28 -24.33 6.69
N ALA A 240 -17.25 -23.75 6.06
CA ALA A 240 -17.27 -23.43 4.64
C ALA A 240 -17.36 -24.68 3.77
N ILE A 241 -16.59 -25.72 4.07
CA ILE A 241 -16.58 -27.02 3.38
C ILE A 241 -17.92 -27.72 3.49
N GLN A 242 -18.58 -27.66 4.67
CA GLN A 242 -19.94 -28.23 4.81
C GLN A 242 -20.95 -27.58 3.85
N LEU A 243 -20.79 -26.29 3.56
CA LEU A 243 -21.67 -25.54 2.64
C LEU A 243 -21.27 -25.71 1.17
N ALA A 244 -19.98 -25.89 0.90
CA ALA A 244 -19.42 -26.00 -0.45
C ALA A 244 -18.32 -27.09 -0.51
N PRO A 245 -18.69 -28.40 -0.46
CA PRO A 245 -17.74 -29.50 -0.29
C PRO A 245 -16.82 -29.76 -1.49
N HIS A 246 -17.14 -29.20 -2.64
CA HIS A 246 -16.34 -29.37 -3.87
C HIS A 246 -15.69 -28.05 -4.33
N GLU A 247 -15.72 -27.03 -3.50
CA GLU A 247 -15.06 -25.76 -3.83
C GLU A 247 -13.54 -25.91 -3.71
N PRO A 248 -12.79 -25.66 -4.77
CA PRO A 248 -11.33 -25.76 -4.77
C PRO A 248 -10.70 -24.82 -3.73
N ARG A 249 -9.55 -25.24 -3.20
CA ARG A 249 -8.72 -24.54 -2.21
C ARG A 249 -9.21 -24.57 -0.76
N LEU A 250 -10.46 -24.82 -0.45
CA LEU A 250 -10.92 -24.84 0.94
C LEU A 250 -10.23 -25.95 1.75
N HIS A 251 -10.06 -27.12 1.16
CA HIS A 251 -9.35 -28.23 1.81
C HIS A 251 -7.83 -27.99 1.89
N GLU A 252 -7.24 -27.31 0.91
CA GLU A 252 -5.83 -26.92 0.93
C GLU A 252 -5.52 -25.96 2.08
N GLU A 253 -6.35 -24.92 2.26
CA GLU A 253 -6.20 -23.96 3.34
C GLU A 253 -6.46 -24.62 4.72
N LEU A 254 -7.52 -25.45 4.84
CA LEU A 254 -7.77 -26.23 6.05
C LEU A 254 -6.57 -27.11 6.42
N GLY A 255 -5.96 -27.79 5.44
CA GLY A 255 -4.78 -28.61 5.66
C GLY A 255 -3.58 -27.81 6.16
N THR A 256 -3.45 -26.56 5.69
CA THR A 256 -2.41 -25.63 6.16
C THR A 256 -2.63 -25.29 7.63
N GLU A 257 -3.86 -25.00 8.03
CA GLU A 257 -4.20 -24.68 9.41
C GLU A 257 -4.01 -25.87 10.36
N TYR A 258 -4.39 -27.07 9.93
CA TYR A 258 -4.12 -28.29 10.71
C TYR A 258 -2.61 -28.52 10.90
N ARG A 259 -1.79 -28.31 9.85
CA ARG A 259 -0.34 -28.43 9.96
C ARG A 259 0.23 -27.41 10.94
N SER A 260 -0.26 -26.17 10.96
CA SER A 260 0.19 -25.10 11.86
C SER A 260 0.01 -25.46 13.34
N ILE A 261 -1.03 -26.24 13.68
CA ILE A 261 -1.25 -26.73 15.06
C ILE A 261 -0.73 -28.16 15.31
N GLY A 262 0.09 -28.69 14.39
CA GLY A 262 0.72 -30.00 14.53
C GLY A 262 -0.17 -31.22 14.27
N LYS A 263 -1.40 -31.03 13.78
CA LYS A 263 -2.32 -32.10 13.38
C LYS A 263 -1.97 -32.66 12.02
N MET A 264 -0.83 -33.38 11.95
CA MET A 264 -0.23 -33.83 10.70
C MET A 264 -1.08 -34.85 9.92
N GLN A 265 -1.91 -35.63 10.60
CA GLN A 265 -2.76 -36.61 9.95
C GLN A 265 -3.97 -35.93 9.27
N GLU A 266 -4.63 -35.03 10.00
CA GLU A 266 -5.76 -34.25 9.48
C GLU A 266 -5.30 -33.32 8.34
N ALA A 267 -4.08 -32.77 8.42
CA ALA A 267 -3.49 -31.98 7.33
C ALA A 267 -3.31 -32.83 6.05
N GLU A 268 -2.79 -34.05 6.19
CA GLU A 268 -2.64 -34.98 5.06
C GLU A 268 -3.97 -35.33 4.41
N GLU A 269 -4.98 -35.63 5.22
CA GLU A 269 -6.33 -35.94 4.73
C GLU A 269 -6.94 -34.76 3.96
N ALA A 270 -6.78 -33.55 4.50
CA ALA A 270 -7.28 -32.34 3.86
C ALA A 270 -6.57 -32.07 2.52
N PHE A 271 -5.22 -32.13 2.46
CA PHE A 271 -4.51 -31.96 1.18
C PHE A 271 -4.88 -33.04 0.15
N ARG A 272 -5.10 -34.29 0.56
CA ARG A 272 -5.56 -35.35 -0.33
C ARG A 272 -6.96 -35.08 -0.86
N LYS A 273 -7.85 -34.58 -0.02
CA LYS A 273 -9.22 -34.17 -0.42
C LYS A 273 -9.19 -33.04 -1.44
N GLU A 274 -8.31 -32.06 -1.25
CA GLU A 274 -8.11 -31.02 -2.26
C GLU A 274 -7.71 -31.61 -3.63
N LEU A 275 -6.78 -32.57 -3.63
CA LEU A 275 -6.32 -33.21 -4.87
C LEU A 275 -7.34 -34.17 -5.50
N GLU A 276 -8.36 -34.62 -4.75
CA GLU A 276 -9.51 -35.32 -5.32
C GLU A 276 -10.44 -34.33 -6.07
N ILE A 277 -10.50 -33.06 -5.62
CA ILE A 277 -11.33 -31.99 -6.20
C ILE A 277 -10.58 -31.34 -7.38
N ASP A 278 -9.35 -30.94 -7.13
CA ASP A 278 -8.46 -30.29 -8.12
C ASP A 278 -7.10 -31.03 -8.17
N PRO A 279 -6.97 -32.05 -9.04
CA PRO A 279 -5.73 -32.82 -9.19
C PRO A 279 -4.52 -31.97 -9.63
N ASP A 280 -4.75 -30.83 -10.27
CA ASP A 280 -3.72 -29.93 -10.77
C ASP A 280 -3.38 -28.79 -9.79
N ASN A 281 -3.92 -28.82 -8.56
CA ASN A 281 -3.59 -27.86 -7.52
C ASN A 281 -2.12 -28.00 -7.10
N VAL A 282 -1.26 -27.19 -7.71
CA VAL A 282 0.20 -27.20 -7.47
C VAL A 282 0.52 -26.96 -6.00
N VAL A 283 -0.24 -26.12 -5.32
CA VAL A 283 0.01 -25.75 -3.92
C VAL A 283 -0.29 -26.93 -3.01
N ALA A 284 -1.42 -27.59 -3.20
CA ALA A 284 -1.79 -28.80 -2.46
C ALA A 284 -0.79 -29.94 -2.71
N GLN A 285 -0.39 -30.17 -3.97
CA GLN A 285 0.65 -31.16 -4.34
C GLN A 285 1.96 -30.88 -3.55
N TYR A 286 2.41 -29.65 -3.58
CA TYR A 286 3.64 -29.24 -2.91
C TYR A 286 3.54 -29.35 -1.38
N LYS A 287 2.48 -28.81 -0.77
CA LYS A 287 2.25 -28.85 0.68
C LYS A 287 2.15 -30.30 1.18
N LEU A 288 1.43 -31.16 0.44
CA LEU A 288 1.37 -32.59 0.75
C LEU A 288 2.75 -33.26 0.68
N GLY A 289 3.54 -32.93 -0.34
CA GLY A 289 4.89 -33.47 -0.49
C GLY A 289 5.81 -33.08 0.67
N VAL A 290 5.76 -31.82 1.11
CA VAL A 290 6.51 -31.34 2.27
C VAL A 290 6.05 -32.06 3.54
N LEU A 291 4.74 -32.16 3.78
CA LEU A 291 4.16 -32.84 4.94
C LEU A 291 4.55 -34.33 5.01
N LEU A 292 4.48 -35.05 3.87
CA LEU A 292 4.87 -36.45 3.79
C LEU A 292 6.36 -36.63 4.11
N THR A 293 7.21 -35.71 3.65
CA THR A 293 8.64 -35.71 3.97
C THR A 293 8.86 -35.51 5.47
N GLU A 294 8.14 -34.58 6.09
CA GLU A 294 8.18 -34.33 7.55
C GLU A 294 7.72 -35.55 8.37
N LYS A 295 6.74 -36.29 7.88
CA LYS A 295 6.24 -37.55 8.50
C LYS A 295 7.17 -38.73 8.27
N GLY A 296 8.28 -38.58 7.55
CA GLY A 296 9.22 -39.65 7.22
C GLY A 296 8.87 -40.45 5.97
N ASN A 297 7.78 -40.12 5.27
CA ASN A 297 7.38 -40.75 4.01
C ASN A 297 8.11 -40.09 2.83
N ALA A 298 9.43 -40.00 2.90
CA ALA A 298 10.26 -39.21 1.98
C ALA A 298 10.09 -39.58 0.51
N ALA A 299 9.88 -40.86 0.18
CA ALA A 299 9.69 -41.30 -1.20
C ALA A 299 8.40 -40.73 -1.85
N GLN A 300 7.28 -40.77 -1.12
CA GLN A 300 6.05 -40.15 -1.58
C GLN A 300 6.15 -38.62 -1.57
N GLY A 301 6.79 -38.06 -0.53
CA GLY A 301 7.03 -36.62 -0.44
C GLY A 301 7.79 -36.07 -1.63
N LYS A 302 8.90 -36.74 -1.98
CA LYS A 302 9.69 -36.43 -3.18
C LYS A 302 8.82 -36.42 -4.44
N GLN A 303 8.04 -37.50 -4.67
CA GLN A 303 7.19 -37.63 -5.84
C GLN A 303 6.19 -36.45 -5.96
N MET A 304 5.56 -36.08 -4.85
CA MET A 304 4.60 -34.95 -4.85
C MET A 304 5.29 -33.61 -5.14
N ILE A 305 6.46 -33.36 -4.56
CA ILE A 305 7.26 -32.15 -4.82
C ILE A 305 7.68 -32.09 -6.29
N GLU A 306 8.17 -33.21 -6.87
CA GLU A 306 8.57 -33.28 -8.29
C GLU A 306 7.38 -33.01 -9.23
N VAL A 307 6.19 -33.52 -8.91
CA VAL A 307 4.96 -33.24 -9.69
C VAL A 307 4.63 -31.74 -9.62
N ALA A 308 4.66 -31.14 -8.43
CA ALA A 308 4.41 -29.72 -8.26
C ALA A 308 5.43 -28.85 -9.04
N MET A 309 6.72 -29.21 -9.02
CA MET A 309 7.78 -28.53 -9.78
C MET A 309 7.61 -28.66 -11.29
N LYS A 310 7.07 -29.78 -11.79
CA LYS A 310 6.74 -29.94 -13.22
C LYS A 310 5.55 -29.06 -13.63
N LEU A 311 4.52 -28.98 -12.80
CA LEU A 311 3.35 -28.15 -13.05
C LEU A 311 3.69 -26.65 -12.97
N ARG A 312 4.58 -26.28 -12.06
CA ARG A 312 5.04 -24.89 -11.87
C ARG A 312 6.56 -24.85 -11.68
N PRO A 313 7.32 -24.64 -12.76
CA PRO A 313 8.76 -24.40 -12.65
C PRO A 313 9.07 -23.14 -11.83
N GLY A 314 10.11 -23.21 -11.02
CA GLY A 314 10.50 -22.09 -10.15
C GLY A 314 9.63 -21.92 -8.90
N LEU A 315 8.96 -22.98 -8.45
CA LEU A 315 8.20 -22.97 -7.21
C LEU A 315 9.15 -22.69 -6.02
N ARG A 316 8.80 -21.68 -5.25
CA ARG A 316 9.64 -21.23 -4.10
C ARG A 316 9.87 -22.39 -3.12
N HIS A 317 11.07 -22.46 -2.59
CA HIS A 317 11.53 -23.43 -1.60
C HIS A 317 11.46 -24.91 -2.07
N ALA A 318 11.13 -25.17 -3.33
CA ALA A 318 10.94 -26.53 -3.82
C ALA A 318 12.26 -27.30 -3.86
N ASP A 319 13.34 -26.69 -4.35
CA ASP A 319 14.68 -27.32 -4.35
C ASP A 319 15.14 -27.65 -2.94
N TYR A 320 14.92 -26.76 -1.97
CA TYR A 320 15.24 -27.02 -0.56
C TYR A 320 14.49 -28.24 -0.01
N ASN A 321 13.16 -28.32 -0.22
CA ASN A 321 12.35 -29.41 0.30
C ASN A 321 12.58 -30.71 -0.46
N LEU A 322 12.92 -30.66 -1.75
CA LEU A 322 13.34 -31.83 -2.52
C LEU A 322 14.65 -32.39 -1.98
N GLY A 323 15.65 -31.51 -1.73
CA GLY A 323 16.91 -31.90 -1.09
C GLY A 323 16.73 -32.56 0.28
N ARG A 324 15.77 -32.09 1.09
CA ARG A 324 15.41 -32.73 2.36
C ARG A 324 14.86 -34.13 2.16
N ALA A 325 13.99 -34.34 1.17
CA ALA A 325 13.45 -35.64 0.85
C ALA A 325 14.54 -36.61 0.36
N GLU A 326 15.41 -36.14 -0.54
CA GLU A 326 16.55 -36.94 -1.05
C GLU A 326 17.52 -37.30 0.06
N MET A 327 17.84 -36.40 0.99
CA MET A 327 18.68 -36.64 2.11
C MET A 327 18.11 -37.72 3.06
N LEU A 328 16.79 -37.73 3.29
CA LEU A 328 16.12 -38.76 4.08
C LEU A 328 16.12 -40.13 3.39
N LEU A 329 16.11 -40.14 2.07
CA LEU A 329 16.21 -41.36 1.26
C LEU A 329 17.67 -41.90 1.17
N GLY A 330 18.65 -41.14 1.66
CA GLY A 330 20.05 -41.49 1.55
C GLY A 330 20.68 -41.18 0.20
N ASN A 331 20.01 -40.44 -0.65
CA ASN A 331 20.46 -40.04 -1.99
C ASN A 331 21.34 -38.78 -1.88
N ASP A 332 22.47 -38.87 -1.19
CA ASP A 332 23.30 -37.72 -0.83
C ASP A 332 23.76 -36.90 -2.02
N GLN A 333 24.01 -37.50 -3.19
CA GLN A 333 24.39 -36.76 -4.40
C GLN A 333 23.23 -35.92 -4.95
N ALA A 334 22.03 -36.47 -5.00
CA ALA A 334 20.85 -35.70 -5.43
C ALA A 334 20.50 -34.57 -4.43
N ALA A 335 20.55 -34.88 -3.15
CA ALA A 335 20.35 -33.87 -2.10
C ALA A 335 21.35 -32.70 -2.19
N LEU A 336 22.62 -33.01 -2.49
CA LEU A 336 23.66 -32.01 -2.72
C LEU A 336 23.27 -31.03 -3.85
N GLU A 337 22.89 -31.61 -5.00
CA GLU A 337 22.48 -30.80 -6.18
C GLU A 337 21.27 -29.93 -5.91
N ASP A 338 20.29 -30.49 -5.19
CA ASP A 338 19.09 -29.76 -4.80
C ASP A 338 19.37 -28.61 -3.84
N PHE A 339 20.17 -28.83 -2.80
CA PHE A 339 20.56 -27.76 -1.89
C PHE A 339 21.45 -26.70 -2.55
N GLU A 340 22.34 -27.09 -3.47
CA GLU A 340 23.11 -26.13 -4.27
C GLU A 340 22.20 -25.24 -5.13
N ARG A 341 21.12 -25.79 -5.72
CA ARG A 341 20.12 -24.97 -6.44
C ARG A 341 19.38 -24.06 -5.48
N ALA A 342 18.94 -24.56 -4.32
CA ALA A 342 18.26 -23.76 -3.31
C ALA A 342 19.09 -22.57 -2.85
N THR A 343 20.41 -22.76 -2.61
CA THR A 343 21.30 -21.67 -2.20
C THR A 343 21.51 -20.57 -3.26
N LYS A 344 21.21 -20.86 -4.54
CA LYS A 344 21.38 -19.92 -5.66
C LYS A 344 20.07 -19.27 -6.09
N ALA A 345 18.97 -20.00 -5.99
CA ALA A 345 17.68 -19.60 -6.55
C ALA A 345 16.70 -19.01 -5.52
N ASP A 346 16.82 -19.37 -4.25
CA ASP A 346 15.93 -18.87 -3.22
C ASP A 346 16.33 -17.46 -2.77
N SER A 347 15.35 -16.64 -2.47
CA SER A 347 15.54 -15.28 -1.95
C SER A 347 15.11 -15.13 -0.49
N ASP A 348 14.54 -16.19 0.09
CA ASP A 348 14.12 -16.22 1.49
C ASP A 348 15.35 -16.52 2.39
N GLN A 349 15.63 -15.59 3.30
CA GLN A 349 16.82 -15.65 4.12
C GLN A 349 16.83 -16.84 5.06
N ASP A 350 15.67 -17.21 5.61
CA ASP A 350 15.52 -18.35 6.52
C ASP A 350 15.75 -19.67 5.79
N VAL A 351 15.21 -19.77 4.55
CA VAL A 351 15.43 -20.94 3.71
C VAL A 351 16.87 -21.05 3.24
N LEU A 352 17.51 -19.92 2.89
CA LEU A 352 18.93 -19.88 2.53
C LEU A 352 19.81 -20.33 3.70
N GLU A 353 19.55 -19.86 4.92
CA GLU A 353 20.28 -20.30 6.11
C GLU A 353 20.17 -21.81 6.28
N GLN A 354 18.95 -22.33 6.24
CA GLN A 354 18.70 -23.76 6.38
C GLN A 354 19.32 -24.57 5.23
N ALA A 355 19.28 -24.08 3.99
CA ALA A 355 19.87 -24.74 2.83
C ALA A 355 21.39 -24.86 2.97
N TRP A 356 22.07 -23.81 3.41
CA TRP A 356 23.51 -23.86 3.67
C TRP A 356 23.86 -24.83 4.79
N TYR A 357 23.07 -24.92 5.86
CA TYR A 357 23.28 -25.90 6.93
C TYR A 357 23.11 -27.33 6.42
N GLN A 358 22.04 -27.62 5.66
CA GLN A 358 21.80 -28.95 5.10
C GLN A 358 22.85 -29.32 4.05
N LEU A 359 23.27 -28.38 3.21
CA LEU A 359 24.36 -28.55 2.26
C LEU A 359 25.68 -28.98 2.99
N GLY A 360 26.03 -28.28 4.05
CA GLY A 360 27.19 -28.65 4.86
C GLY A 360 27.05 -30.03 5.49
N THR A 361 25.83 -30.40 5.90
CA THR A 361 25.54 -31.72 6.47
C THR A 361 25.70 -32.84 5.46
N VAL A 362 25.16 -32.67 4.25
CA VAL A 362 25.29 -33.64 3.14
C VAL A 362 26.77 -33.79 2.72
N LEU A 363 27.49 -32.68 2.54
CA LEU A 363 28.91 -32.70 2.17
C LEU A 363 29.77 -33.42 3.24
N ARG A 364 29.45 -33.26 4.53
CA ARG A 364 30.11 -33.99 5.61
C ARG A 364 29.83 -35.50 5.56
N ARG A 365 28.59 -35.93 5.25
CA ARG A 365 28.22 -37.32 5.03
C ARG A 365 29.00 -37.93 3.86
N MET A 366 29.22 -37.15 2.80
CA MET A 366 30.02 -37.55 1.62
C MET A 366 31.53 -37.45 1.82
N HIS A 367 32.01 -37.17 3.04
CA HIS A 367 33.42 -36.96 3.37
C HIS A 367 34.12 -35.79 2.64
N ARG A 368 33.37 -34.83 2.08
CA ARG A 368 33.86 -33.61 1.43
C ARG A 368 34.09 -32.51 2.48
N THR A 369 35.03 -32.74 3.40
CA THR A 369 35.20 -31.97 4.63
C THR A 369 35.47 -30.48 4.38
N GLN A 370 36.30 -30.14 3.40
CA GLN A 370 36.66 -28.76 3.09
C GLN A 370 35.41 -27.95 2.58
N GLU A 371 34.63 -28.55 1.72
CA GLU A 371 33.41 -27.92 1.17
C GLU A 371 32.32 -27.84 2.25
N ALA A 372 32.21 -28.85 3.10
CA ALA A 372 31.31 -28.78 4.25
C ALA A 372 31.64 -27.61 5.19
N GLN A 373 32.94 -27.35 5.46
CA GLN A 373 33.37 -26.19 6.25
C GLN A 373 32.96 -24.87 5.59
N GLN A 374 33.09 -24.75 4.27
CA GLN A 374 32.66 -23.56 3.54
C GLN A 374 31.14 -23.34 3.64
N ALA A 375 30.36 -24.42 3.49
CA ALA A 375 28.89 -24.34 3.61
C ALA A 375 28.48 -23.92 5.03
N PHE A 376 29.07 -24.47 6.07
CA PHE A 376 28.83 -24.08 7.46
C PHE A 376 29.27 -22.62 7.75
N ALA A 377 30.34 -22.15 7.12
CA ALA A 377 30.75 -20.75 7.24
C ALA A 377 29.71 -19.79 6.63
N MET A 378 29.11 -20.19 5.51
CA MET A 378 27.99 -19.43 4.93
C MET A 378 26.75 -19.42 5.85
N PHE A 379 26.37 -20.57 6.39
CA PHE A 379 25.32 -20.65 7.41
C PHE A 379 25.57 -19.71 8.58
N GLN A 380 26.81 -19.72 9.14
CA GLN A 380 27.15 -18.83 10.25
C GLN A 380 27.06 -17.37 9.88
N LYS A 381 27.45 -16.98 8.65
CA LYS A 381 27.31 -15.61 8.17
C LYS A 381 25.85 -15.13 8.13
N PHE A 382 24.90 -15.99 7.73
CA PHE A 382 23.47 -15.66 7.76
C PHE A 382 22.98 -15.48 9.20
N LYS A 383 23.37 -16.35 10.12
CA LYS A 383 23.04 -16.22 11.55
C LYS A 383 23.58 -14.94 12.19
N ASP A 384 24.82 -14.60 11.89
CA ASP A 384 25.43 -13.38 12.42
C ASP A 384 24.71 -12.13 11.90
N ALA A 385 24.33 -12.10 10.61
CA ALA A 385 23.57 -11.01 10.01
C ALA A 385 22.17 -10.86 10.62
N GLU A 386 21.47 -11.96 10.93
CA GLU A 386 20.19 -11.96 11.62
C GLU A 386 20.30 -11.38 13.04
N LEU A 387 21.34 -11.82 13.79
CA LEU A 387 21.61 -11.34 15.14
C LEU A 387 21.90 -9.82 15.15
N GLU A 388 22.75 -9.35 14.22
CA GLU A 388 23.05 -7.93 14.06
C GLU A 388 21.79 -7.11 13.72
N GLY A 389 20.96 -7.62 12.79
CA GLY A 389 19.68 -7.01 12.43
C GLY A 389 18.72 -6.88 13.61
N SER A 390 18.61 -7.93 14.42
CA SER A 390 17.77 -7.96 15.63
C SER A 390 18.28 -7.00 16.69
N GLN A 391 19.59 -6.94 16.92
CA GLN A 391 20.21 -5.98 17.86
C GLN A 391 20.01 -4.54 17.41
N LYS A 392 20.10 -4.26 16.10
CA LYS A 392 19.85 -2.93 15.56
C LYS A 392 18.38 -2.50 15.76
N LYS A 393 17.42 -3.40 15.49
CA LYS A 393 15.99 -3.14 15.75
C LYS A 393 15.73 -2.87 17.23
N MET A 394 16.32 -3.64 18.12
CA MET A 394 16.18 -3.46 19.58
C MET A 394 16.75 -2.11 20.04
N LYS A 395 17.92 -1.70 19.55
CA LYS A 395 18.50 -0.38 19.84
C LYS A 395 17.63 0.76 19.34
N GLN A 396 17.07 0.65 18.13
CA GLN A 396 16.15 1.64 17.59
C GLN A 396 14.86 1.74 18.41
N PHE A 397 14.31 0.62 18.87
CA PHE A 397 13.13 0.59 19.73
C PHE A 397 13.42 1.25 21.09
N GLN A 398 14.58 0.96 21.71
CA GLN A 398 15.01 1.61 22.96
C GLN A 398 15.19 3.11 22.79
N GLN A 399 15.87 3.56 21.72
CA GLN A 399 16.05 4.99 21.45
C GLN A 399 14.71 5.71 21.24
N LYS A 400 13.76 5.06 20.54
CA LYS A 400 12.41 5.61 20.37
C LYS A 400 11.66 5.70 21.70
N LYS A 401 11.76 4.68 22.55
CA LYS A 401 11.15 4.68 23.88
C LYS A 401 11.75 5.77 24.77
N ASP A 402 13.06 5.97 24.72
CA ASP A 402 13.74 7.00 25.50
C ASP A 402 13.38 8.42 24.99
N SER A 403 13.18 8.60 23.67
CA SER A 403 12.71 9.87 23.10
C SER A 403 11.25 10.19 23.48
N ASP A 404 10.40 9.16 23.57
CA ASP A 404 8.99 9.32 23.95
C ASP A 404 8.80 9.52 25.48
N THR A 405 9.83 9.22 26.29
CA THR A 405 9.84 9.41 27.75
C THR A 405 10.42 10.75 28.21
N VAL A 406 10.97 11.56 27.31
CA VAL A 406 11.34 12.93 27.61
C VAL A 406 10.05 13.76 27.69
N ALA A 407 9.52 13.91 28.90
CA ALA A 407 8.40 14.80 29.16
C ALA A 407 8.77 16.24 28.73
N PRO A 408 7.82 17.03 28.19
CA PRO A 408 8.08 18.43 27.89
C PRO A 408 8.44 19.17 29.21
N GLU A 409 9.67 19.65 29.28
CA GLU A 409 10.07 20.58 30.33
C GLU A 409 9.19 21.83 30.26
N GLY A 410 8.59 22.20 31.38
CA GLY A 410 8.10 23.56 31.62
C GLY A 410 6.60 23.75 31.46
N ILE A 411 5.82 23.26 32.44
CA ILE A 411 4.66 24.02 32.91
C ILE A 411 5.04 24.52 34.32
N GLU A 412 5.56 25.75 34.39
CA GLU A 412 5.67 26.46 35.66
C GLU A 412 4.27 26.66 36.27
N ALA A 413 4.11 26.21 37.50
CA ALA A 413 2.89 26.46 38.25
C ALA A 413 2.68 27.98 38.48
N PRO A 414 1.46 28.50 38.35
CA PRO A 414 1.19 29.89 38.63
C PRO A 414 1.47 30.20 40.13
N PRO A 415 1.99 31.39 40.46
CA PRO A 415 2.30 31.76 41.84
C PRO A 415 1.01 31.83 42.69
N PRO A 416 1.08 31.51 44.00
CA PRO A 416 -0.08 31.54 44.86
C PRO A 416 -0.56 32.99 45.05
N ASN A 417 -1.86 33.20 44.88
CA ASN A 417 -2.53 34.47 45.14
C ASN A 417 -2.28 34.91 46.61
N GLN A 418 -1.77 36.11 46.75
CA GLN A 418 -1.90 36.90 47.98
C GLN A 418 -3.14 37.77 47.92
#